data_6119be4e05cf428776eba5a7c5347ce7
#
_entry.id   6119be4e05cf428776eba5a7c5347ce7
#
_cell.length_a   1.000
_cell.length_b   1.000
_cell.length_c   1.000
_cell.angle_alpha   90.00
_cell.angle_beta   90.00
_cell.angle_gamma   90.00
#
_symmetry.space_group_name_H-M   'P 1'
#
loop_
_entity.id
_entity.type
_entity.pdbx_description
1 polymer ?
#
loop_
_entity_poly.entity_id
_entity_poly.type
_entity_poly.pdbx_seq_one_letter_code
_entity_poly.pdbx_strand_id
1 'polypeptide(L)'
;MNYGKLDAVDYVILACIKNGVKKYSSIFKNCEKTNIGKFREHVNELEDMNLITIDSSQSWFIRNTNPSIILKKDGIKFVEENRSKIQEYWNVQIKDDG
;
A
#
# COMPACT_ATOMS: atom_id res chain seq x y z
N MET A 1 -8.24 -13.63 -10.82
CA MET A 1 -7.53 -13.02 -9.72
C MET A 1 -8.44 -12.95 -8.50
N ASN A 2 -7.95 -13.39 -7.38
CA ASN A 2 -8.82 -13.52 -6.23
C ASN A 2 -8.53 -12.47 -5.19
N TYR A 3 -9.20 -11.36 -5.27
CA TYR A 3 -9.00 -10.28 -4.33
C TYR A 3 -9.62 -10.57 -2.96
N GLY A 4 -10.34 -11.66 -2.84
CA GLY A 4 -10.96 -11.99 -1.57
C GLY A 4 -9.98 -12.40 -0.50
N LYS A 5 -8.72 -12.59 -0.87
CA LYS A 5 -7.72 -12.98 0.11
C LYS A 5 -7.01 -11.82 0.74
N LEU A 6 -7.34 -10.60 0.39
CA LEU A 6 -6.69 -9.45 0.98
C LEU A 6 -7.07 -9.33 2.45
N ASP A 7 -6.12 -8.97 3.27
CA ASP A 7 -6.39 -8.80 4.70
C ASP A 7 -6.22 -7.34 5.11
N ALA A 8 -6.28 -7.09 6.40
CA ALA A 8 -6.24 -5.72 6.91
C ALA A 8 -5.00 -4.96 6.48
N VAL A 9 -3.85 -5.62 6.48
CA VAL A 9 -2.62 -4.95 6.08
C VAL A 9 -2.69 -4.49 4.63
N ASP A 10 -3.23 -5.33 3.77
CA ASP A 10 -3.38 -4.97 2.36
C ASP A 10 -4.27 -3.75 2.19
N TYR A 11 -5.38 -3.70 2.93
CA TYR A 11 -6.28 -2.56 2.84
C TYR A 11 -5.64 -1.29 3.39
N VAL A 12 -4.83 -1.40 4.44
CA VAL A 12 -4.13 -0.23 4.96
C VAL A 12 -3.12 0.29 3.94
N ILE A 13 -2.42 -0.59 3.27
CA ILE A 13 -1.47 -0.19 2.23
C ILE A 13 -2.21 0.58 1.14
N LEU A 14 -3.32 0.03 0.66
CA LEU A 14 -4.07 0.66 -0.41
C LEU A 14 -4.66 2.00 0.05
N ALA A 15 -5.12 2.06 1.30
CA ALA A 15 -5.66 3.31 1.85
C ALA A 15 -4.58 4.39 1.91
N CYS A 16 -3.38 4.03 2.33
CA CYS A 16 -2.28 4.97 2.38
C CYS A 16 -2.02 5.57 1.01
N ILE A 17 -1.89 4.71 0.02
CA ILE A 17 -1.57 5.18 -1.32
C ILE A 17 -2.69 6.04 -1.87
N LYS A 18 -3.92 5.62 -1.65
CA LYS A 18 -5.07 6.39 -2.12
C LYS A 18 -5.08 7.78 -1.52
N ASN A 19 -4.64 7.92 -0.29
CA ASN A 19 -4.67 9.19 0.42
C ASN A 19 -3.35 9.96 0.36
N GLY A 20 -2.47 9.58 -0.52
CA GLY A 20 -1.26 10.36 -0.77
C GLY A 20 -0.02 9.95 -0.02
N VAL A 21 -0.12 8.91 0.82
CA VAL A 21 1.04 8.40 1.55
C VAL A 21 1.69 7.37 0.65
N LYS A 22 2.77 7.73 0.01
CA LYS A 22 3.35 6.88 -1.02
C LYS A 22 4.69 6.26 -0.70
N LYS A 23 5.44 6.82 0.23
CA LYS A 23 6.76 6.28 0.53
C LYS A 23 6.66 4.97 1.28
N TYR A 24 7.51 4.05 0.91
CA TYR A 24 7.52 2.69 1.48
C TYR A 24 7.55 2.73 3.01
N SER A 25 8.47 3.50 3.57
CA SER A 25 8.59 3.54 5.03
C SER A 25 7.40 4.20 5.70
N SER A 26 6.81 5.20 5.05
CA SER A 26 5.66 5.87 5.63
C SER A 26 4.45 4.95 5.65
N ILE A 27 4.28 4.16 4.61
CA ILE A 27 3.19 3.19 4.56
C ILE A 27 3.41 2.12 5.63
N PHE A 28 4.65 1.64 5.76
CA PHE A 28 4.96 0.63 6.75
C PHE A 28 4.64 1.13 8.17
N LYS A 29 4.93 2.38 8.46
CA LYS A 29 4.63 2.94 9.77
C LYS A 29 3.16 2.86 10.12
N ASN A 30 2.30 2.86 9.12
CA ASN A 30 0.88 2.79 9.37
C ASN A 30 0.37 1.35 9.50
N CYS A 31 1.24 0.38 9.32
CA CYS A 31 0.87 -1.03 9.46
C CYS A 31 1.36 -1.54 10.79
N GLU A 32 0.75 -1.06 11.85
CA GLU A 32 1.30 -1.23 13.20
C GLU A 32 1.43 -2.65 13.68
N LYS A 33 0.65 -3.54 13.20
CA LYS A 33 0.66 -4.90 13.71
C LYS A 33 1.43 -5.86 12.83
N THR A 34 2.31 -5.34 12.01
CA THR A 34 3.08 -6.22 11.15
C THR A 34 4.56 -5.86 11.26
N ASN A 35 5.43 -6.75 10.86
CA ASN A 35 6.85 -6.45 10.83
C ASN A 35 7.28 -6.24 9.40
N ILE A 36 8.53 -5.81 9.21
CA ILE A 36 8.99 -5.43 7.88
C ILE A 36 8.98 -6.61 6.90
N GLY A 37 9.24 -7.80 7.40
CA GLY A 37 9.24 -8.97 6.52
C GLY A 37 7.85 -9.27 6.01
N LYS A 38 6.86 -9.24 6.90
CA LYS A 38 5.49 -9.47 6.49
C LYS A 38 4.95 -8.33 5.62
N PHE A 39 5.32 -7.10 5.95
CA PHE A 39 4.92 -5.98 5.14
C PHE A 39 5.43 -6.16 3.71
N ARG A 40 6.69 -6.58 3.57
CA ARG A 40 7.27 -6.79 2.26
C ARG A 40 6.53 -7.88 1.49
N GLU A 41 6.11 -8.94 2.19
CA GLU A 41 5.33 -9.99 1.56
C GLU A 41 4.00 -9.46 1.03
N HIS A 42 3.32 -8.63 1.83
CA HIS A 42 2.06 -8.04 1.38
C HIS A 42 2.26 -7.14 0.17
N VAL A 43 3.32 -6.35 0.18
CA VAL A 43 3.61 -5.50 -0.96
C VAL A 43 3.85 -6.36 -2.21
N ASN A 44 4.62 -7.43 -2.07
CA ASN A 44 4.89 -8.31 -3.20
C ASN A 44 3.63 -8.96 -3.73
N GLU A 45 2.73 -9.36 -2.83
CA GLU A 45 1.47 -9.96 -3.25
C GLU A 45 0.60 -8.97 -4.01
N LEU A 46 0.51 -7.75 -3.52
CA LEU A 46 -0.27 -6.73 -4.20
C LEU A 46 0.34 -6.40 -5.55
N GLU A 47 1.65 -6.44 -5.64
CA GLU A 47 2.33 -6.23 -6.91
C GLU A 47 2.04 -7.37 -7.88
N ASP A 48 2.04 -8.60 -7.38
CA ASP A 48 1.72 -9.76 -8.20
C ASP A 48 0.27 -9.73 -8.68
N MET A 49 -0.62 -9.13 -7.92
CA MET A 49 -2.00 -8.95 -8.33
C MET A 49 -2.18 -7.79 -9.30
N ASN A 50 -1.10 -7.12 -9.64
CA ASN A 50 -1.12 -6.02 -10.58
C ASN A 50 -1.87 -4.79 -10.06
N LEU A 51 -1.95 -4.67 -8.75
CA LEU A 51 -2.64 -3.53 -8.15
C LEU A 51 -1.70 -2.37 -7.86
N ILE A 52 -0.45 -2.67 -7.54
CA ILE A 52 0.53 -1.64 -7.24
C ILE A 52 1.84 -1.96 -7.92
N THR A 53 2.71 -0.97 -7.96
CA THR A 53 4.07 -1.19 -8.38
C THR A 53 4.97 -0.27 -7.58
N ILE A 54 6.23 -0.64 -7.47
CA ILE A 54 7.20 0.16 -6.74
C ILE A 54 7.90 1.03 -7.75
N ASP A 55 7.87 2.34 -7.49
CA ASP A 55 8.53 3.28 -8.37
C ASP A 55 10.02 3.27 -8.05
N SER A 56 10.78 2.58 -8.84
CA SER A 56 12.20 2.47 -8.62
C SER A 56 13.00 3.27 -9.61
N SER A 57 12.36 4.20 -10.28
CA SER A 57 13.02 4.94 -11.36
C SER A 57 14.24 5.69 -10.91
N GLN A 58 14.33 6.05 -9.65
CA GLN A 58 15.48 6.77 -9.16
C GLN A 58 16.34 5.94 -8.25
N SER A 59 15.98 4.76 -7.97
CA SER A 59 16.55 4.05 -6.86
C SER A 59 17.78 3.28 -7.17
N TRP A 60 18.16 3.12 -8.39
CA TRP A 60 19.27 2.28 -8.62
C TRP A 60 20.62 2.98 -8.38
N PHE A 61 20.63 4.27 -8.28
CA PHE A 61 21.80 4.94 -7.85
C PHE A 61 21.83 5.04 -6.35
N ILE A 62 20.69 5.22 -5.72
CA ILE A 62 20.58 5.45 -4.32
C ILE A 62 20.10 4.23 -3.67
N ARG A 63 20.94 3.44 -3.14
CA ARG A 63 20.58 2.16 -2.67
C ARG A 63 19.64 2.13 -1.58
N ASN A 64 19.68 2.94 -0.68
CA ASN A 64 18.85 2.84 0.42
C ASN A 64 17.57 3.33 0.25
N THR A 65 17.13 3.36 -0.73
CA THR A 65 16.02 4.00 -1.00
C THR A 65 14.81 3.77 -0.23
N ASN A 66 13.99 4.72 -0.20
CA ASN A 66 12.66 4.67 0.33
C ASN A 66 11.76 4.93 -0.87
N PRO A 67 11.53 3.91 -1.68
CA PRO A 67 10.82 4.13 -2.94
C PRO A 67 9.36 4.44 -2.70
N SER A 68 8.72 5.02 -3.69
CA SER A 68 7.29 5.25 -3.64
C SER A 68 6.57 4.02 -4.16
N ILE A 69 5.41 3.76 -3.61
CA ILE A 69 4.53 2.71 -4.11
C ILE A 69 3.37 3.41 -4.78
N ILE A 70 3.04 3.02 -5.98
CA ILE A 70 1.97 3.68 -6.73
C ILE A 70 0.94 2.66 -7.16
N LEU A 71 -0.31 3.12 -7.30
CA LEU A 71 -1.38 2.25 -7.79
C LEU A 71 -1.27 2.10 -9.29
N LYS A 72 -1.42 0.88 -9.75
CA LYS A 72 -1.52 0.62 -11.17
C LYS A 72 -2.98 0.81 -11.58
N LYS A 73 -3.26 0.71 -12.85
CA LYS A 73 -4.59 0.90 -13.37
C LYS A 73 -5.61 -0.01 -12.66
N ASP A 74 -5.27 -1.28 -12.51
CA ASP A 74 -6.16 -2.20 -11.82
C ASP A 74 -6.31 -1.86 -10.34
N GLY A 75 -5.26 -1.31 -9.75
CA GLY A 75 -5.31 -0.90 -8.36
C GLY A 75 -6.23 0.30 -8.16
N ILE A 76 -6.18 1.25 -9.06
CA ILE A 76 -7.07 2.40 -8.98
C ILE A 76 -8.51 1.94 -9.08
N LYS A 77 -8.78 1.04 -10.00
CA LYS A 77 -10.13 0.51 -10.16
C LYS A 77 -10.58 -0.23 -8.92
N PHE A 78 -9.72 -1.07 -8.37
CA PHE A 78 -10.04 -1.83 -7.16
C PHE A 78 -10.35 -0.89 -6.01
N VAL A 79 -9.55 0.15 -5.83
CA VAL A 79 -9.74 1.11 -4.75
C VAL A 79 -11.07 1.84 -4.91
N GLU A 80 -11.42 2.20 -6.13
CA GLU A 80 -12.69 2.87 -6.36
C GLU A 80 -13.87 1.96 -6.08
N GLU A 81 -13.76 0.71 -6.47
CA GLU A 81 -14.85 -0.24 -6.25
C GLU A 81 -15.01 -0.61 -4.78
N ASN A 82 -13.94 -0.46 -4.00
CA ASN A 82 -13.98 -0.80 -2.59
C ASN A 82 -13.77 0.43 -1.71
N ARG A 83 -14.17 1.57 -2.20
CA ARG A 83 -13.88 2.83 -1.53
C ARG A 83 -14.31 2.86 -0.06
N SER A 84 -15.51 2.44 0.23
CA SER A 84 -16.00 2.51 1.60
C SER A 84 -15.18 1.63 2.54
N LYS A 85 -14.87 0.45 2.10
CA LYS A 85 -14.10 -0.48 2.92
C LYS A 85 -12.70 0.05 3.16
N ILE A 86 -12.07 0.54 2.11
CA ILE A 86 -10.72 1.06 2.23
C ILE A 86 -10.70 2.30 3.11
N GLN A 87 -11.73 3.15 3.00
CA GLN A 87 -11.79 4.34 3.81
C GLN A 87 -11.95 4.01 5.29
N GLU A 88 -12.63 2.92 5.62
CA GLU A 88 -12.73 2.49 6.99
C GLU A 88 -11.36 2.18 7.57
N TYR A 89 -10.50 1.52 6.82
CA TYR A 89 -9.16 1.23 7.30
C TYR A 89 -8.35 2.49 7.45
N TRP A 90 -8.55 3.45 6.56
CA TRP A 90 -7.86 4.73 6.70
C TRP A 90 -8.28 5.42 7.99
N ASN A 91 -9.57 5.46 8.25
CA ASN A 91 -10.08 6.19 9.41
C ASN A 91 -9.72 5.52 10.73
N VAL A 92 -9.60 4.21 10.73
CA VAL A 92 -9.35 3.47 11.96
C VAL A 92 -7.86 3.28 12.22
N GLN A 93 -7.10 2.97 11.18
CA GLN A 93 -5.72 2.61 11.33
C GLN A 93 -4.76 3.76 11.18
N ILE A 94 -5.07 4.72 10.35
CA ILE A 94 -4.14 5.77 9.99
C ILE A 94 -4.63 7.07 10.57
N LYS A 95 -3.89 7.59 11.52
CA LYS A 95 -4.29 8.83 12.13
C LYS A 95 -3.79 9.96 11.31
N ASP A 96 -4.67 10.93 11.15
CA ASP A 96 -4.34 12.10 10.43
C ASP A 96 -3.62 13.02 11.40
N ASP A 97 -2.44 13.42 11.08
CA ASP A 97 -1.70 14.29 11.94
C ASP A 97 -2.10 15.70 11.80
N GLY A 98 -3.01 15.93 11.00
CA GLY A 98 -3.47 17.25 10.62
C GLY A 98 -3.85 18.12 11.68
#